data_41b958d5e535c50e255117ffe7308bb8
#
_entry.id   41b958d5e535c50e255117ffe7308bb8
#
_cell.length_a   1.000
_cell.length_b   1.000
_cell.length_c   1.000
_cell.angle_alpha   90.00
_cell.angle_beta   90.00
_cell.angle_gamma   90.00
#
_symmetry.space_group_name_H-M   'P 1'
#
loop_
_entity.id
_entity.type
_entity.pdbx_description
1 polymer ?
#
loop_
_entity_poly.entity_id
_entity_poly.type
_entity_poly.pdbx_seq_one_letter_code
_entity_poly.pdbx_strand_id
1 'polypeptide(L)'
;AKLPARESLGAVFAFDAIHDQTDPAGVLERVHQALVPGGIFAMFDIRASSHLENNLENPMAPMLYGISTLHCMTISLADGGAGLGTVWGQELALQMLGDAGFVDTSVHEVPHDPLDSLYVAHKRGN
;
A
#
# COMPACT_ATOMS: atom_id res chain seq x y z
N ALA A 1 4.94 -2.70 15.12
CA ALA A 1 3.91 -3.29 15.99
C ALA A 1 3.60 -4.70 15.49
N LYS A 2 3.41 -5.66 16.39
CA LYS A 2 2.96 -7.01 16.01
C LYS A 2 1.44 -6.98 15.88
N LEU A 3 0.93 -7.30 14.69
CA LEU A 3 -0.50 -7.55 14.49
C LEU A 3 -0.92 -8.83 15.25
N PRO A 4 -2.15 -8.88 15.79
CA PRO A 4 -2.67 -10.10 16.38
C PRO A 4 -2.74 -11.22 15.34
N ALA A 5 -2.52 -12.46 15.77
CA ALA A 5 -2.36 -13.60 14.88
C ALA A 5 -3.67 -14.10 14.24
N ARG A 6 -4.82 -13.59 14.63
CA ARG A 6 -6.15 -14.02 14.12
C ARG A 6 -7.22 -12.93 14.25
N GLU A 7 -8.29 -13.14 13.52
CA GLU A 7 -9.53 -12.37 13.39
C GLU A 7 -9.99 -11.69 14.69
N SER A 8 -9.51 -10.48 14.94
CA SER A 8 -9.83 -9.72 16.15
C SER A 8 -10.01 -8.23 15.89
N LEU A 9 -9.67 -7.76 14.68
CA LEU A 9 -9.73 -6.34 14.32
C LEU A 9 -10.86 -6.09 13.34
N GLY A 10 -11.72 -5.10 13.62
CA GLY A 10 -12.76 -4.65 12.69
C GLY A 10 -12.21 -3.78 11.57
N ALA A 11 -11.13 -3.04 11.85
CA ALA A 11 -10.44 -2.21 10.87
C ALA A 11 -8.94 -2.12 11.16
N VAL A 12 -8.15 -1.96 10.10
CA VAL A 12 -6.71 -1.67 10.15
C VAL A 12 -6.44 -0.47 9.24
N PHE A 13 -5.56 0.42 9.67
CA PHE A 13 -5.13 1.59 8.91
C PHE A 13 -3.62 1.54 8.70
N ALA A 14 -3.18 1.92 7.50
CA ALA A 14 -1.77 2.16 7.18
C ALA A 14 -1.63 3.52 6.50
N PHE A 15 -0.60 4.27 6.88
CA PHE A 15 -0.31 5.59 6.33
C PHE A 15 1.13 5.57 5.83
N ASP A 16 1.33 5.66 4.53
CA ASP A 16 2.63 5.67 3.83
C ASP A 16 3.62 4.61 4.37
N ALA A 17 3.12 3.42 4.65
CA ALA A 17 3.89 2.42 5.39
C ALA A 17 4.09 1.10 4.65
N ILE A 18 3.26 0.79 3.67
CA ILE A 18 3.29 -0.53 3.00
C ILE A 18 4.47 -0.59 2.02
N HIS A 19 4.71 0.47 1.25
CA HIS A 19 5.79 0.52 0.27
C HIS A 19 7.19 0.48 0.89
N ASP A 20 7.32 0.85 2.16
CA ASP A 20 8.59 0.85 2.91
C ASP A 20 8.90 -0.51 3.56
N GLN A 21 7.97 -1.45 3.54
CA GLN A 21 8.19 -2.74 4.18
C GLN A 21 9.20 -3.61 3.42
N THR A 22 9.98 -4.38 4.15
CA THR A 22 10.88 -5.40 3.59
C THR A 22 10.08 -6.52 2.90
N ASP A 23 8.96 -6.92 3.50
CA ASP A 23 8.04 -7.94 3.00
C ASP A 23 6.61 -7.37 2.95
N PRO A 24 6.28 -6.51 1.97
CA PRO A 24 4.97 -5.88 1.90
C PRO A 24 3.84 -6.90 1.64
N ALA A 25 4.08 -7.93 0.85
CA ALA A 25 3.11 -8.99 0.60
C ALA A 25 2.75 -9.73 1.90
N GLY A 26 3.73 -10.16 2.66
CA GLY A 26 3.51 -10.81 3.94
C GLY A 26 2.89 -9.88 4.99
N VAL A 27 3.12 -8.55 4.91
CA VAL A 27 2.41 -7.58 5.77
C VAL A 27 0.94 -7.54 5.40
N LEU A 28 0.59 -7.43 4.11
CA LEU A 28 -0.80 -7.42 3.66
C LEU A 28 -1.55 -8.71 4.02
N GLU A 29 -0.90 -9.88 3.86
CA GLU A 29 -1.47 -11.16 4.30
C GLU A 29 -1.74 -11.17 5.81
N ARG A 30 -0.82 -10.69 6.63
CA ARG A 30 -1.01 -10.60 8.09
C ARG A 30 -2.12 -9.63 8.48
N VAL A 31 -2.25 -8.51 7.78
CA VAL A 31 -3.38 -7.58 7.96
C VAL A 31 -4.69 -8.30 7.66
N HIS A 32 -4.77 -8.98 6.51
CA HIS A 32 -5.96 -9.74 6.12
C HIS A 32 -6.32 -10.82 7.17
N GLN A 33 -5.34 -11.56 7.70
CA GLN A 33 -5.56 -12.57 8.74
C GLN A 33 -6.05 -11.98 10.06
N ALA A 34 -5.56 -10.78 10.43
CA ALA A 34 -5.93 -10.12 11.69
C ALA A 34 -7.35 -9.52 11.67
N LEU A 35 -7.89 -9.21 10.48
CA LEU A 35 -9.23 -8.68 10.33
C LEU A 35 -10.29 -9.77 10.55
N VAL A 36 -11.41 -9.39 11.19
CA VAL A 36 -12.62 -10.22 11.24
C VAL A 36 -13.25 -10.33 9.84
N PRO A 37 -14.08 -11.35 9.56
CA PRO A 37 -14.90 -11.38 8.34
C PRO A 37 -15.70 -10.07 8.17
N GLY A 38 -15.67 -9.46 6.99
CA GLY A 38 -16.25 -8.15 6.71
C GLY A 38 -15.44 -6.96 7.23
N GLY A 39 -14.28 -7.20 7.84
CA GLY A 39 -13.37 -6.14 8.32
C GLY A 39 -12.75 -5.34 7.19
N ILE A 40 -12.29 -4.15 7.51
CA ILE A 40 -11.82 -3.13 6.54
C ILE A 40 -10.33 -2.88 6.73
N PHE A 41 -9.61 -2.83 5.62
CA PHE A 41 -8.26 -2.27 5.54
C PHE A 41 -8.30 -0.94 4.77
N ALA A 42 -7.86 0.13 5.41
CA ALA A 42 -7.72 1.44 4.80
C ALA A 42 -6.23 1.79 4.70
N MET A 43 -5.72 1.89 3.49
CA MET A 43 -4.34 2.20 3.19
C MET A 43 -4.26 3.56 2.49
N PHE A 44 -3.52 4.49 3.08
CA PHE A 44 -3.11 5.74 2.45
C PHE A 44 -1.72 5.52 1.88
N ASP A 45 -1.53 5.82 0.61
CA ASP A 45 -0.24 5.69 -0.04
C ASP A 45 -0.14 6.62 -1.25
N ILE A 46 1.08 6.89 -1.69
CA ILE A 46 1.39 7.88 -2.72
C ILE A 46 0.59 7.63 -4.00
N ARG A 47 -0.03 8.70 -4.49
CA ARG A 47 -0.78 8.73 -5.75
C ARG A 47 0.19 8.72 -6.93
N ALA A 48 0.39 7.55 -7.51
CA ALA A 48 1.17 7.36 -8.71
C ALA A 48 0.64 6.17 -9.52
N SER A 49 1.00 6.09 -10.81
CA SER A 49 0.85 4.86 -11.58
C SER A 49 2.09 3.98 -11.40
N SER A 50 1.92 2.68 -11.51
CA SER A 50 3.03 1.71 -11.58
C SER A 50 3.80 1.82 -12.92
N HIS A 51 3.26 2.54 -13.89
CA HIS A 51 3.84 2.78 -15.20
C HIS A 51 4.43 4.18 -15.28
N LEU A 52 5.75 4.27 -15.53
CA LEU A 52 6.47 5.54 -15.59
C LEU A 52 5.83 6.54 -16.56
N GLU A 53 5.42 6.09 -17.73
CA GLU A 53 4.81 6.91 -18.77
C GLU A 53 3.54 7.63 -18.32
N ASN A 54 2.79 7.06 -17.37
CA ASN A 54 1.59 7.69 -16.83
C ASN A 54 1.88 8.76 -15.77
N ASN A 55 3.13 8.83 -15.30
CA ASN A 55 3.56 9.82 -14.30
C ASN A 55 4.29 11.03 -14.93
N LEU A 56 4.53 11.02 -16.24
CA LEU A 56 5.35 12.06 -16.90
C LEU A 56 4.76 13.48 -16.78
N GLU A 57 3.44 13.60 -16.74
CA GLU A 57 2.75 14.89 -16.59
C GLU A 57 2.57 15.30 -15.12
N ASN A 58 2.92 14.44 -14.17
CA ASN A 58 2.84 14.78 -12.74
C ASN A 58 4.04 15.68 -12.36
N PRO A 59 3.81 16.95 -11.97
CA PRO A 59 4.91 17.86 -11.64
C PRO A 59 5.72 17.42 -10.41
N MET A 60 5.16 16.55 -9.57
CA MET A 60 5.83 16.00 -8.40
C MET A 60 6.65 14.73 -8.71
N ALA A 61 6.49 14.13 -9.90
CA ALA A 61 7.14 12.88 -10.26
C ALA A 61 8.66 12.91 -10.07
N PRO A 62 9.42 13.93 -10.51
CA PRO A 62 10.88 13.94 -10.32
C PRO A 62 11.28 13.85 -8.84
N MET A 63 10.55 14.55 -7.95
CA MET A 63 10.79 14.50 -6.51
C MET A 63 10.43 13.13 -5.94
N LEU A 64 9.28 12.58 -6.31
CA LEU A 64 8.81 11.29 -5.82
C LEU A 64 9.74 10.14 -6.23
N TYR A 65 10.20 10.13 -7.50
CA TYR A 65 11.18 9.15 -7.97
C TYR A 65 12.55 9.32 -7.29
N GLY A 66 12.95 10.57 -7.00
CA GLY A 66 14.17 10.85 -6.25
C GLY A 66 14.10 10.29 -4.82
N ILE A 67 13.04 10.55 -4.09
CA ILE A 67 12.81 10.01 -2.73
C ILE A 67 12.72 8.48 -2.79
N SER A 68 11.96 7.93 -3.74
CA SER A 68 11.83 6.49 -3.92
C SER A 68 13.19 5.81 -4.06
N THR A 69 14.04 6.33 -4.94
CA THR A 69 15.35 5.74 -5.25
C THR A 69 16.35 5.94 -4.11
N LEU A 70 16.39 7.13 -3.52
CA LEU A 70 17.42 7.51 -2.53
C LEU A 70 17.07 7.10 -1.10
N HIS A 71 15.81 6.83 -0.79
CA HIS A 71 15.36 6.51 0.57
C HIS A 71 14.60 5.18 0.61
N CYS A 72 13.38 5.11 0.10
CA CYS A 72 12.49 3.96 0.31
C CYS A 72 13.05 2.65 -0.27
N MET A 73 13.48 2.67 -1.53
CA MET A 73 14.06 1.47 -2.18
C MET A 73 15.38 1.05 -1.53
N THR A 74 16.25 2.01 -1.20
CA THR A 74 17.56 1.69 -0.61
C THR A 74 17.43 1.07 0.77
N ILE A 75 16.52 1.56 1.60
CA ILE A 75 16.27 0.99 2.94
C ILE A 75 15.71 -0.43 2.80
N SER A 76 14.66 -0.61 1.99
CA SER A 76 14.06 -1.92 1.79
C SER A 76 15.05 -2.94 1.22
N LEU A 77 15.83 -2.56 0.20
CA LEU A 77 16.83 -3.43 -0.43
C LEU A 77 18.01 -3.74 0.49
N ALA A 78 18.45 -2.79 1.34
CA ALA A 78 19.52 -3.02 2.31
C ALA A 78 19.16 -4.13 3.32
N ASP A 79 17.87 -4.25 3.65
CA ASP A 79 17.34 -5.31 4.51
C ASP A 79 16.88 -6.56 3.73
N GLY A 80 17.25 -6.67 2.45
CA GLY A 80 16.87 -7.80 1.59
C GLY A 80 15.40 -7.81 1.18
N GLY A 81 14.75 -6.65 1.19
CA GLY A 81 13.33 -6.51 0.91
C GLY A 81 12.98 -6.37 -0.57
N ALA A 82 11.69 -6.21 -0.84
CA ALA A 82 11.12 -6.14 -2.18
C ALA A 82 11.51 -4.87 -2.97
N GLY A 83 11.89 -3.79 -2.27
CA GLY A 83 12.33 -2.54 -2.90
C GLY A 83 11.24 -1.86 -3.73
N LEU A 84 9.98 -1.88 -3.28
CA LEU A 84 8.86 -1.28 -4.01
C LEU A 84 9.07 0.22 -4.26
N GLY A 85 9.49 0.94 -3.21
CA GLY A 85 9.69 2.38 -3.26
C GLY A 85 8.37 3.18 -3.26
N THR A 86 8.51 4.49 -3.09
CA THR A 86 7.39 5.43 -2.97
C THR A 86 6.46 5.43 -4.19
N VAL A 87 7.00 5.14 -5.38
CA VAL A 87 6.26 5.19 -6.67
C VAL A 87 5.89 3.78 -7.15
N TRP A 88 5.56 2.87 -6.24
CA TRP A 88 5.12 1.51 -6.62
C TRP A 88 3.79 1.48 -7.39
N GLY A 89 2.94 2.47 -7.15
CA GLY A 89 1.79 2.82 -7.97
C GLY A 89 0.52 2.02 -7.70
N GLN A 90 -0.58 2.59 -8.20
CA GLN A 90 -1.93 2.11 -7.93
C GLN A 90 -2.17 0.70 -8.47
N GLU A 91 -1.69 0.39 -9.67
CA GLU A 91 -1.95 -0.88 -10.34
C GLU A 91 -1.32 -2.04 -9.54
N LEU A 92 -0.06 -1.87 -9.11
CA LEU A 92 0.62 -2.87 -8.29
C LEU A 92 0.00 -2.97 -6.90
N ALA A 93 -0.41 -1.84 -6.30
CA ALA A 93 -1.09 -1.82 -5.01
C ALA A 93 -2.39 -2.64 -5.03
N LEU A 94 -3.22 -2.44 -6.06
CA LEU A 94 -4.46 -3.19 -6.25
C LEU A 94 -4.21 -4.68 -6.46
N GLN A 95 -3.20 -5.03 -7.28
CA GLN A 95 -2.81 -6.42 -7.48
C GLN A 95 -2.41 -7.08 -6.16
N MET A 96 -1.50 -6.45 -5.38
CA MET A 96 -1.02 -7.00 -4.12
C MET A 96 -2.12 -7.15 -3.06
N LEU A 97 -3.08 -6.21 -3.02
CA LEU A 97 -4.26 -6.34 -2.15
C LEU A 97 -5.11 -7.56 -2.55
N GLY A 98 -5.35 -7.75 -3.85
CA GLY A 98 -6.06 -8.93 -4.36
C GLY A 98 -5.35 -10.23 -4.05
N ASP A 99 -4.03 -10.28 -4.25
CA ASP A 99 -3.19 -11.46 -3.96
C ASP A 99 -3.19 -11.81 -2.47
N ALA A 100 -3.27 -10.81 -1.59
CA ALA A 100 -3.41 -10.99 -0.14
C ALA A 100 -4.81 -11.46 0.30
N GLY A 101 -5.78 -11.54 -0.61
CA GLY A 101 -7.13 -12.06 -0.38
C GLY A 101 -8.20 -11.00 -0.10
N PHE A 102 -7.87 -9.72 -0.23
CA PHE A 102 -8.86 -8.65 -0.12
C PHE A 102 -9.81 -8.64 -1.32
N VAL A 103 -11.03 -8.19 -1.07
CA VAL A 103 -12.10 -8.06 -2.07
C VAL A 103 -12.68 -6.64 -2.02
N ASP A 104 -13.45 -6.28 -3.06
CA ASP A 104 -14.17 -5.00 -3.13
C ASP A 104 -13.26 -3.78 -2.84
N THR A 105 -12.05 -3.81 -3.41
CA THR A 105 -11.10 -2.73 -3.25
C THR A 105 -11.51 -1.52 -4.09
N SER A 106 -11.58 -0.35 -3.44
CA SER A 106 -11.83 0.94 -4.08
C SER A 106 -10.70 1.93 -3.79
N VAL A 107 -10.46 2.85 -4.73
CA VAL A 107 -9.45 3.91 -4.60
C VAL A 107 -10.15 5.26 -4.63
N HIS A 108 -9.82 6.09 -3.66
CA HIS A 108 -10.42 7.41 -3.47
C HIS A 108 -9.34 8.49 -3.42
N GLU A 109 -9.69 9.66 -3.93
CA GLU A 109 -8.91 10.86 -3.70
C GLU A 109 -9.08 11.34 -2.25
N VAL A 110 -7.99 11.79 -1.64
CA VAL A 110 -8.04 12.36 -0.30
C VAL A 110 -8.27 13.86 -0.42
N PRO A 111 -9.36 14.42 0.13
CA PRO A 111 -9.62 15.84 0.06
C PRO A 111 -8.46 16.65 0.68
N HIS A 112 -7.99 17.66 -0.07
CA HIS A 112 -6.86 18.53 0.32
C HIS A 112 -5.49 17.85 0.40
N ASP A 113 -5.38 16.60 -0.03
CA ASP A 113 -4.12 15.88 -0.15
C ASP A 113 -3.90 15.44 -1.62
N PRO A 114 -3.08 16.18 -2.38
CA PRO A 114 -2.79 15.82 -3.76
C PRO A 114 -1.76 14.70 -3.91
N LEU A 115 -1.09 14.31 -2.83
CA LEU A 115 0.01 13.35 -2.87
C LEU A 115 -0.48 11.92 -2.66
N ASP A 116 -1.54 11.72 -1.89
CA ASP A 116 -2.00 10.39 -1.51
C ASP A 116 -3.32 9.99 -2.14
N SER A 117 -3.50 8.68 -2.26
CA SER A 117 -4.77 8.03 -2.51
C SER A 117 -5.15 7.16 -1.32
N LEU A 118 -6.44 7.06 -1.05
CA LEU A 118 -6.99 6.15 -0.06
C LEU A 118 -7.49 4.88 -0.75
N TYR A 119 -6.91 3.75 -0.40
CA TYR A 119 -7.37 2.43 -0.78
C TYR A 119 -8.23 1.86 0.35
N VAL A 120 -9.45 1.46 0.03
CA VAL A 120 -10.34 0.77 0.96
C VAL A 120 -10.56 -0.64 0.44
N ALA A 121 -10.17 -1.63 1.21
CA ALA A 121 -10.25 -3.04 0.85
C ALA A 121 -10.94 -3.83 1.96
N HIS A 122 -11.70 -4.84 1.60
CA HIS A 122 -12.50 -5.61 2.54
C HIS A 122 -12.00 -7.05 2.65
N LYS A 123 -12.02 -7.59 3.87
CA LYS A 123 -11.98 -9.04 4.04
C LYS A 123 -13.36 -9.59 3.75
N ARG A 124 -13.44 -10.65 2.92
CA ARG A 124 -14.73 -11.29 2.60
C ARG A 124 -15.49 -11.65 3.89
N GLY A 125 -16.76 -11.30 3.94
CA GLY A 125 -17.67 -11.75 4.98
C GLY A 125 -17.98 -13.24 4.87
N ASN A 126 -18.48 -13.80 5.93
CA ASN A 126 -18.97 -15.19 5.95
C ASN A 126 -20.27 -15.32 5.13
#